data_45f6c5efb987d349763acb322986602d
#
_entry.id   45f6c5efb987d349763acb322986602d
#
_cell.length_a   1.000
_cell.length_b   1.000
_cell.length_c   1.000
_cell.angle_alpha   90.00
_cell.angle_beta   90.00
_cell.angle_gamma   90.00
#
_symmetry.space_group_name_H-M   'P 1'
#
loop_
_entity.id
_entity.type
_entity.pdbx_description
1 polymer ?
#
loop_
_entity_poly.entity_id
_entity_poly.type
_entity_poly.pdbx_seq_one_letter_code
_entity_poly.pdbx_strand_id
1 'polypeptide(L)'
;CPSIPNGLSVMAMIGDSHAALFAHGLGAEGCVKATYGTGSSVMAPVSSAHCDVSALATTVAWHDGETLVYGLEGNIPHTGDAVAWMADSTGLSELSQAELIHELNTLPRSVDSTLGVYFVPALTGLGAPWWDENARGMIHGLSRGVKRAHLIRAALEAIAYQIADVVQAMRVHPGFTLNALMVDGGPTKNDWLMQYQADLLGCPVMRSDVPELSAMGAALLARKALFNLTTAQLRQYLPEHVTFTPDMARHARLQTRWQAWQETVERVRT
;
A
#
# COMPACT_ATOMS: atom_id res chain seq x y z
N CYS A 1 3.06 7.17 -33.00
CA CYS A 1 3.28 5.77 -32.61
C CYS A 1 3.86 5.02 -33.77
N PRO A 2 4.89 4.17 -33.61
CA PRO A 2 5.23 3.22 -34.65
C PRO A 2 3.96 2.42 -34.99
N SER A 3 3.72 2.24 -36.27
CA SER A 3 2.50 1.61 -36.77
C SER A 3 2.38 0.19 -36.18
N ILE A 4 1.36 -0.03 -35.36
CA ILE A 4 0.98 -1.40 -34.98
C ILE A 4 0.60 -2.13 -36.27
N PRO A 5 1.17 -3.31 -36.57
CA PRO A 5 0.82 -4.06 -37.75
C PRO A 5 -0.69 -4.30 -37.82
N ASN A 6 -1.28 -4.06 -38.97
CA ASN A 6 -2.69 -4.34 -39.20
C ASN A 6 -2.97 -5.83 -38.97
N GLY A 7 -4.04 -6.13 -38.20
CA GLY A 7 -4.47 -7.50 -37.95
C GLY A 7 -3.94 -8.10 -36.62
N LEU A 8 -3.23 -7.32 -35.78
CA LEU A 8 -2.93 -7.77 -34.43
C LEU A 8 -4.21 -7.84 -33.59
N SER A 9 -4.45 -9.00 -32.98
CA SER A 9 -5.55 -9.18 -32.03
C SER A 9 -5.20 -8.58 -30.68
N VAL A 10 -6.13 -7.82 -30.09
CA VAL A 10 -6.04 -7.39 -28.67
C VAL A 10 -6.52 -8.56 -27.81
N MET A 11 -5.59 -9.20 -27.09
CA MET A 11 -5.87 -10.38 -26.29
C MET A 11 -6.29 -10.07 -24.84
N ALA A 12 -5.95 -8.87 -24.35
CA ALA A 12 -6.36 -8.41 -23.02
C ALA A 12 -6.44 -6.88 -22.99
N MET A 13 -7.33 -6.38 -22.15
CA MET A 13 -7.43 -4.96 -21.78
C MET A 13 -7.77 -4.89 -20.32
N ILE A 14 -6.94 -4.16 -19.55
CA ILE A 14 -7.06 -4.07 -18.09
C ILE A 14 -6.47 -2.73 -17.62
N GLY A 15 -7.05 -2.13 -16.57
CA GLY A 15 -6.48 -0.94 -15.95
C GLY A 15 -5.14 -1.25 -15.28
N ASP A 16 -4.23 -0.28 -15.24
CA ASP A 16 -2.85 -0.44 -14.74
C ASP A 16 -2.77 -0.97 -13.29
N SER A 17 -3.54 -0.38 -12.38
CA SER A 17 -3.60 -0.84 -10.98
C SER A 17 -4.17 -2.24 -10.83
N HIS A 18 -5.17 -2.60 -11.64
CA HIS A 18 -5.77 -3.94 -11.66
C HIS A 18 -4.81 -4.96 -12.30
N ALA A 19 -4.06 -4.54 -13.31
CA ALA A 19 -3.02 -5.37 -13.91
C ALA A 19 -1.91 -5.70 -12.90
N ALA A 20 -1.46 -4.70 -12.13
CA ALA A 20 -0.51 -4.93 -11.04
C ALA A 20 -1.07 -5.89 -9.98
N LEU A 21 -2.35 -5.75 -9.59
CA LEU A 21 -3.03 -6.68 -8.69
C LEU A 21 -3.03 -8.11 -9.26
N PHE A 22 -3.32 -8.26 -10.56
CA PHE A 22 -3.27 -9.56 -11.24
C PHE A 22 -1.86 -10.16 -11.24
N ALA A 23 -0.82 -9.34 -11.50
CA ALA A 23 0.57 -9.77 -11.50
C ALA A 23 1.07 -10.24 -10.13
N HIS A 24 0.57 -9.68 -9.04
CA HIS A 24 0.99 -10.08 -7.69
C HIS A 24 0.50 -11.47 -7.27
N GLY A 25 -0.69 -11.88 -7.68
CA GLY A 25 -1.25 -13.12 -7.15
C GLY A 25 -2.24 -13.82 -8.06
N LEU A 26 -2.42 -13.36 -9.31
CA LEU A 26 -3.41 -13.91 -10.25
C LEU A 26 -4.84 -13.94 -9.67
N GLY A 27 -5.17 -13.00 -8.78
CA GLY A 27 -6.45 -12.97 -8.10
C GLY A 27 -6.61 -13.99 -6.98
N ALA A 28 -5.51 -14.53 -6.44
CA ALA A 28 -5.57 -15.45 -5.33
C ALA A 28 -6.26 -14.81 -4.12
N GLU A 29 -7.17 -15.55 -3.50
CA GLU A 29 -7.88 -15.12 -2.30
C GLU A 29 -6.89 -14.81 -1.16
N GLY A 30 -7.13 -13.70 -0.48
CA GLY A 30 -6.26 -13.22 0.59
C GLY A 30 -4.96 -12.54 0.15
N CYS A 31 -4.77 -12.34 -1.15
CA CYS A 31 -3.68 -11.56 -1.71
C CYS A 31 -4.14 -10.10 -1.85
N VAL A 32 -3.73 -9.25 -0.93
CA VAL A 32 -3.99 -7.81 -0.97
C VAL A 32 -2.77 -7.10 -1.55
N LYS A 33 -2.99 -6.18 -2.49
CA LYS A 33 -1.92 -5.38 -3.09
C LYS A 33 -1.90 -3.99 -2.48
N ALA A 34 -0.71 -3.46 -2.21
CA ALA A 34 -0.50 -2.04 -1.90
C ALA A 34 0.65 -1.48 -2.75
N THR A 35 0.33 -0.51 -3.60
CA THR A 35 1.35 0.29 -4.32
C THR A 35 1.67 1.53 -3.51
N TYR A 36 2.93 1.68 -3.14
CA TYR A 36 3.45 2.82 -2.39
C TYR A 36 4.07 3.82 -3.37
N GLY A 37 3.50 4.99 -3.46
CA GLY A 37 3.96 6.08 -4.34
C GLY A 37 3.97 7.41 -3.60
N THR A 38 3.70 8.50 -4.33
CA THR A 38 3.37 9.82 -3.77
C THR A 38 2.19 9.69 -2.81
N GLY A 39 1.06 9.19 -3.30
CA GLY A 39 0.02 8.53 -2.53
C GLY A 39 0.16 7.01 -2.61
N SER A 40 -0.80 6.28 -2.05
CA SER A 40 -0.85 4.82 -2.11
C SER A 40 -2.23 4.32 -2.51
N SER A 41 -2.27 3.18 -3.20
CA SER A 41 -3.51 2.45 -3.52
C SER A 41 -3.43 1.07 -2.90
N VAL A 42 -4.47 0.69 -2.16
CA VAL A 42 -4.62 -0.65 -1.59
C VAL A 42 -5.79 -1.32 -2.28
N MET A 43 -5.57 -2.53 -2.80
CA MET A 43 -6.58 -3.28 -3.55
C MET A 43 -6.64 -4.74 -3.10
N ALA A 44 -7.86 -5.27 -3.05
CA ALA A 44 -8.10 -6.68 -2.75
C ALA A 44 -9.08 -7.27 -3.76
N PRO A 45 -8.80 -8.48 -4.32
CA PRO A 45 -9.77 -9.19 -5.15
C PRO A 45 -10.89 -9.74 -4.27
N VAL A 46 -12.13 -9.61 -4.74
CA VAL A 46 -13.32 -10.16 -4.10
C VAL A 46 -14.24 -10.81 -5.12
N SER A 47 -15.01 -11.81 -4.71
CA SER A 47 -15.87 -12.58 -5.59
C SER A 47 -17.23 -11.92 -5.87
N SER A 48 -17.60 -10.89 -5.12
CA SER A 48 -18.90 -10.23 -5.21
C SER A 48 -18.76 -8.71 -5.16
N ALA A 49 -19.56 -8.01 -5.98
CA ALA A 49 -19.70 -6.55 -5.91
C ALA A 49 -20.60 -6.11 -4.75
N HIS A 50 -21.34 -7.02 -4.14
CA HIS A 50 -22.28 -6.70 -3.07
C HIS A 50 -21.54 -6.46 -1.77
N CYS A 51 -21.20 -5.21 -1.54
CA CYS A 51 -20.68 -4.78 -0.26
C CYS A 51 -21.00 -3.31 0.00
N ASP A 52 -21.70 -3.07 1.09
CA ASP A 52 -21.89 -1.74 1.68
C ASP A 52 -20.61 -1.25 2.42
N VAL A 53 -19.45 -1.36 1.79
CA VAL A 53 -18.26 -0.71 2.32
C VAL A 53 -18.21 0.71 1.77
N SER A 54 -19.04 1.59 2.29
CA SER A 54 -19.11 3.01 1.89
C SER A 54 -17.73 3.73 2.01
N ALA A 55 -16.83 3.14 2.79
CA ALA A 55 -15.47 3.65 2.97
C ALA A 55 -14.50 3.33 1.83
N LEU A 56 -14.87 2.44 0.89
CA LEU A 56 -14.00 1.95 -0.19
C LEU A 56 -14.74 1.99 -1.54
N ALA A 57 -13.97 2.06 -2.63
CA ALA A 57 -14.51 1.86 -3.95
C ALA A 57 -14.59 0.37 -4.29
N THR A 58 -15.68 -0.03 -4.98
CA THR A 58 -15.80 -1.36 -5.57
C THR A 58 -15.75 -1.23 -7.09
N THR A 59 -14.84 -1.94 -7.72
CA THR A 59 -14.59 -1.87 -9.16
C THR A 59 -14.64 -3.27 -9.78
N VAL A 60 -14.81 -3.34 -11.10
CA VAL A 60 -14.52 -4.57 -11.86
C VAL A 60 -13.01 -4.64 -12.01
N ALA A 61 -12.38 -5.63 -11.40
CA ALA A 61 -10.93 -5.80 -11.48
C ALA A 61 -10.52 -6.37 -12.84
N TRP A 62 -11.08 -7.49 -13.26
CA TRP A 62 -10.92 -8.08 -14.59
C TRP A 62 -11.99 -9.14 -14.87
N HIS A 63 -12.08 -9.53 -16.13
CA HIS A 63 -12.75 -10.73 -16.61
C HIS A 63 -11.76 -11.53 -17.44
N ASP A 64 -11.52 -12.79 -17.11
CA ASP A 64 -10.49 -13.62 -17.74
C ASP A 64 -11.02 -14.61 -18.79
N GLY A 65 -12.27 -14.39 -19.22
CA GLY A 65 -13.00 -15.26 -20.13
C GLY A 65 -13.92 -16.26 -19.41
N GLU A 66 -13.66 -16.56 -18.15
CA GLU A 66 -14.40 -17.53 -17.33
C GLU A 66 -15.01 -16.88 -16.10
N THR A 67 -14.24 -16.05 -15.41
CA THR A 67 -14.60 -15.48 -14.10
C THR A 67 -14.54 -13.96 -14.14
N LEU A 68 -15.57 -13.32 -13.59
CA LEU A 68 -15.58 -11.90 -13.29
C LEU A 68 -15.09 -11.70 -11.85
N VAL A 69 -14.01 -10.95 -11.70
CA VAL A 69 -13.41 -10.61 -10.40
C VAL A 69 -13.63 -9.13 -10.11
N TYR A 70 -14.11 -8.84 -8.92
CA TYR A 70 -14.24 -7.47 -8.42
C TYR A 70 -13.02 -7.09 -7.57
N GLY A 71 -12.78 -5.79 -7.41
CA GLY A 71 -11.75 -5.23 -6.55
C GLY A 71 -12.36 -4.28 -5.54
N LEU A 72 -11.99 -4.44 -4.27
CA LEU A 72 -12.11 -3.37 -3.28
C LEU A 72 -10.88 -2.49 -3.41
N GLU A 73 -11.07 -1.18 -3.42
CA GLU A 73 -9.99 -0.21 -3.57
C GLU A 73 -10.11 0.91 -2.55
N GLY A 74 -8.99 1.23 -1.89
CA GLY A 74 -8.83 2.41 -1.06
C GLY A 74 -7.63 3.22 -1.51
N ASN A 75 -7.86 4.50 -1.82
CA ASN A 75 -6.82 5.43 -2.23
C ASN A 75 -6.43 6.37 -1.09
N ILE A 76 -5.14 6.47 -0.83
CA ILE A 76 -4.52 7.30 0.21
C ILE A 76 -3.75 8.41 -0.50
N PRO A 77 -4.16 9.69 -0.37
CA PRO A 77 -3.55 10.78 -1.12
C PRO A 77 -2.08 11.02 -0.77
N HIS A 78 -1.73 10.91 0.51
CA HIS A 78 -0.44 11.32 1.04
C HIS A 78 0.27 10.19 1.78
N THR A 79 1.33 9.65 1.17
CA THR A 79 2.22 8.65 1.78
C THR A 79 3.69 8.99 1.54
N GLY A 80 4.24 8.75 0.37
CA GLY A 80 5.62 9.09 0.08
C GLY A 80 5.90 10.59 0.10
N ASP A 81 4.99 11.40 -0.40
CA ASP A 81 5.09 12.86 -0.35
C ASP A 81 4.99 13.42 1.08
N ALA A 82 4.21 12.76 1.95
CA ALA A 82 4.15 13.14 3.36
C ALA A 82 5.49 12.94 4.07
N VAL A 83 6.22 11.86 3.74
CA VAL A 83 7.59 11.66 4.24
C VAL A 83 8.54 12.69 3.64
N ALA A 84 8.43 12.99 2.35
CA ALA A 84 9.22 14.02 1.70
C ALA A 84 8.96 15.40 2.32
N TRP A 85 7.70 15.75 2.57
CA TRP A 85 7.32 16.98 3.28
C TRP A 85 7.94 17.05 4.69
N MET A 86 7.87 15.96 5.45
CA MET A 86 8.46 15.91 6.79
C MET A 86 9.99 16.04 6.73
N ALA A 87 10.64 15.40 5.75
CA ALA A 87 12.08 15.51 5.54
C ALA A 87 12.49 16.95 5.22
N ASP A 88 11.80 17.60 4.29
CA ASP A 88 12.01 19.01 3.96
C ASP A 88 11.81 19.93 5.17
N SER A 89 10.67 19.79 5.87
CA SER A 89 10.33 20.58 7.05
C SER A 89 11.29 20.39 8.23
N THR A 90 12.07 19.31 8.23
CA THR A 90 13.07 19.02 9.29
C THR A 90 14.52 19.24 8.82
N GLY A 91 14.71 19.92 7.69
CA GLY A 91 16.03 20.36 7.18
C GLY A 91 16.82 19.26 6.48
N LEU A 92 16.15 18.37 5.74
CA LEU A 92 16.77 17.38 4.87
C LEU A 92 16.62 17.72 3.37
N SER A 93 16.08 18.91 3.04
CA SER A 93 15.85 19.38 1.66
C SER A 93 17.12 19.54 0.83
N GLU A 94 18.25 19.86 1.49
CA GLU A 94 19.52 20.10 0.83
C GLU A 94 20.28 18.81 0.45
N LEU A 95 19.78 17.66 0.89
CA LEU A 95 20.41 16.36 0.61
C LEU A 95 20.15 15.93 -0.84
N SER A 96 21.14 15.30 -1.44
CA SER A 96 20.93 14.57 -2.69
C SER A 96 19.93 13.43 -2.46
N GLN A 97 19.32 12.95 -3.55
CA GLN A 97 18.35 11.83 -3.46
C GLN A 97 18.94 10.58 -2.77
N ALA A 98 20.22 10.28 -3.01
CA ALA A 98 20.88 9.12 -2.40
C ALA A 98 21.08 9.31 -0.89
N GLU A 99 21.50 10.50 -0.46
CA GLU A 99 21.64 10.85 0.96
C GLU A 99 20.29 10.86 1.67
N LEU A 100 19.25 11.41 1.05
CA LEU A 100 17.89 11.40 1.61
C LEU A 100 17.38 9.96 1.82
N ILE A 101 17.55 9.09 0.83
CA ILE A 101 17.20 7.67 0.97
C ILE A 101 17.97 7.03 2.12
N HIS A 102 19.27 7.33 2.26
CA HIS A 102 20.09 6.83 3.36
C HIS A 102 19.55 7.31 4.72
N GLU A 103 19.25 8.59 4.88
CA GLU A 103 18.70 9.16 6.11
C GLU A 103 17.31 8.56 6.45
N LEU A 104 16.43 8.41 5.47
CA LEU A 104 15.11 7.80 5.66
C LEU A 104 15.19 6.31 6.06
N ASN A 105 16.26 5.61 5.74
CA ASN A 105 16.52 4.25 6.20
C ASN A 105 17.20 4.19 7.58
N THR A 106 17.96 5.19 7.94
CA THR A 106 18.84 5.20 9.13
C THR A 106 18.14 5.84 10.35
N LEU A 107 17.54 7.03 10.14
CA LEU A 107 16.92 7.79 11.23
C LEU A 107 15.83 7.01 12.01
N PRO A 108 14.89 6.28 11.38
CA PRO A 108 13.86 5.55 12.12
C PRO A 108 14.43 4.40 12.95
N ARG A 109 15.63 3.90 12.62
CA ARG A 109 16.35 2.86 13.37
C ARG A 109 17.17 3.41 14.52
N SER A 110 17.52 4.70 14.50
CA SER A 110 18.35 5.37 15.49
C SER A 110 17.60 5.70 16.81
N VAL A 111 16.30 5.49 16.84
CA VAL A 111 15.42 5.73 17.98
C VAL A 111 14.51 4.54 18.23
N ASP A 112 14.22 4.24 19.51
CA ASP A 112 13.42 3.07 19.87
C ASP A 112 11.91 3.27 19.62
N SER A 113 11.45 4.53 19.63
CA SER A 113 10.04 4.89 19.44
C SER A 113 9.91 6.29 18.87
N THR A 114 8.69 6.73 18.58
CA THR A 114 8.37 8.12 18.24
C THR A 114 8.22 9.03 19.48
N LEU A 115 8.45 8.52 20.68
CA LEU A 115 8.14 9.21 21.96
C LEU A 115 6.68 9.68 22.07
N GLY A 116 5.75 8.95 21.45
CA GLY A 116 4.32 9.30 21.43
C GLY A 116 3.94 10.33 20.37
N VAL A 117 4.85 10.65 19.45
CA VAL A 117 4.52 11.51 18.30
C VAL A 117 3.75 10.71 17.27
N TYR A 118 2.64 11.27 16.80
CA TYR A 118 1.86 10.84 15.65
C TYR A 118 1.80 11.95 14.61
N PHE A 119 1.89 11.59 13.34
CA PHE A 119 1.73 12.50 12.22
C PHE A 119 0.56 12.06 11.34
N VAL A 120 -0.51 12.85 11.31
CA VAL A 120 -1.63 12.65 10.36
C VAL A 120 -1.38 13.49 9.13
N PRO A 121 -1.04 12.89 7.96
CA PRO A 121 -0.65 13.64 6.77
C PRO A 121 -1.85 14.04 5.90
N ALA A 122 -2.86 14.69 6.48
CA ALA A 122 -4.00 15.22 5.75
C ALA A 122 -3.64 16.54 5.04
N LEU A 123 -2.59 16.54 4.18
CA LEU A 123 -2.06 17.75 3.56
C LEU A 123 -3.07 18.40 2.58
N THR A 124 -3.92 17.60 1.94
CA THR A 124 -5.04 18.05 1.10
C THR A 124 -6.35 17.34 1.48
N GLY A 125 -6.48 16.90 2.72
CA GLY A 125 -7.57 16.09 3.21
C GLY A 125 -7.18 14.63 3.41
N LEU A 126 -8.13 13.81 3.88
CA LEU A 126 -7.99 12.37 4.07
C LEU A 126 -8.75 11.62 2.97
N GLY A 127 -8.11 10.64 2.36
CA GLY A 127 -8.74 9.67 1.46
C GLY A 127 -9.37 8.52 2.20
N ALA A 128 -9.37 7.33 1.58
CA ALA A 128 -9.90 6.12 2.18
C ALA A 128 -9.18 5.77 3.50
N PRO A 129 -9.88 5.25 4.48
CA PRO A 129 -11.32 5.01 4.54
C PRO A 129 -12.14 6.21 5.05
N TRP A 130 -11.49 7.33 5.34
CA TRP A 130 -12.05 8.46 6.08
C TRP A 130 -12.85 9.45 5.21
N TRP A 131 -12.43 9.68 3.96
CA TRP A 131 -13.07 10.55 2.96
C TRP A 131 -13.44 11.94 3.49
N ASP A 132 -12.49 12.61 4.12
CA ASP A 132 -12.66 13.97 4.66
C ASP A 132 -11.71 14.95 3.94
N GLU A 133 -12.24 15.67 2.95
CA GLU A 133 -11.49 16.68 2.18
C GLU A 133 -11.14 17.93 2.99
N ASN A 134 -11.84 18.17 4.10
CA ASN A 134 -11.63 19.33 4.96
C ASN A 134 -10.61 19.08 6.06
N ALA A 135 -10.28 17.81 6.36
CA ALA A 135 -9.23 17.47 7.32
C ALA A 135 -7.90 18.13 6.94
N ARG A 136 -7.12 18.53 7.95
CA ARG A 136 -5.78 19.11 7.74
C ARG A 136 -4.75 18.34 8.57
N GLY A 137 -3.50 18.32 8.05
CA GLY A 137 -2.40 17.58 8.67
C GLY A 137 -2.14 18.03 10.12
N MET A 138 -1.76 17.06 10.96
CA MET A 138 -1.47 17.28 12.38
C MET A 138 -0.23 16.51 12.81
N ILE A 139 0.62 17.15 13.63
CA ILE A 139 1.64 16.49 14.43
C ILE A 139 1.20 16.57 15.88
N HIS A 140 0.95 15.42 16.52
CA HIS A 140 0.49 15.30 17.88
C HIS A 140 1.56 14.65 18.77
N GLY A 141 1.58 15.00 20.07
CA GLY A 141 2.44 14.34 21.06
C GLY A 141 3.87 14.92 21.16
N LEU A 142 4.12 16.15 20.71
CA LEU A 142 5.43 16.79 20.82
C LEU A 142 5.84 17.02 22.27
N SER A 143 7.09 16.69 22.59
CA SER A 143 7.74 16.95 23.87
C SER A 143 9.16 17.47 23.65
N ARG A 144 9.83 17.95 24.73
CA ARG A 144 11.22 18.45 24.63
C ARG A 144 12.24 17.40 24.17
N GLY A 145 11.92 16.11 24.32
CA GLY A 145 12.79 14.99 23.92
C GLY A 145 12.69 14.65 22.43
N VAL A 146 11.69 15.17 21.72
CA VAL A 146 11.48 14.86 20.31
C VAL A 146 12.58 15.49 19.46
N LYS A 147 13.17 14.68 18.58
CA LYS A 147 14.23 15.07 17.64
C LYS A 147 13.77 14.72 16.23
N ARG A 148 14.52 15.17 15.20
CA ARG A 148 14.27 14.86 13.80
C ARG A 148 13.99 13.37 13.55
N ALA A 149 14.79 12.47 14.13
CA ALA A 149 14.62 11.03 13.96
C ALA A 149 13.23 10.52 14.38
N HIS A 150 12.65 11.09 15.46
CA HIS A 150 11.31 10.74 15.92
C HIS A 150 10.24 11.22 14.94
N LEU A 151 10.41 12.41 14.34
CA LEU A 151 9.48 12.98 13.36
C LEU A 151 9.51 12.20 12.04
N ILE A 152 10.70 11.88 11.53
CA ILE A 152 10.86 11.05 10.31
C ILE A 152 10.27 9.65 10.55
N ARG A 153 10.51 9.06 11.73
CA ARG A 153 9.92 7.78 12.08
C ARG A 153 8.39 7.87 12.15
N ALA A 154 7.84 8.93 12.74
CA ALA A 154 6.38 9.13 12.80
C ALA A 154 5.77 9.27 11.40
N ALA A 155 6.47 9.92 10.46
CA ALA A 155 6.03 10.02 9.08
C ALA A 155 6.02 8.66 8.36
N LEU A 156 7.02 7.82 8.58
CA LEU A 156 7.05 6.46 8.03
C LEU A 156 5.99 5.55 8.69
N GLU A 157 5.83 5.64 10.02
CA GLU A 157 4.76 4.91 10.73
C GLU A 157 3.37 5.34 10.24
N ALA A 158 3.17 6.62 9.88
CA ALA A 158 1.92 7.13 9.33
C ALA A 158 1.52 6.46 7.99
N ILE A 159 2.49 6.14 7.13
CA ILE A 159 2.21 5.34 5.92
C ILE A 159 1.62 3.99 6.32
N ALA A 160 2.28 3.29 7.24
CA ALA A 160 1.86 1.95 7.65
C ALA A 160 0.46 1.97 8.31
N TYR A 161 0.16 2.97 9.12
CA TYR A 161 -1.14 3.13 9.76
C TYR A 161 -2.25 3.38 8.73
N GLN A 162 -2.04 4.28 7.76
CA GLN A 162 -3.03 4.54 6.69
C GLN A 162 -3.32 3.28 5.87
N ILE A 163 -2.30 2.49 5.51
CA ILE A 163 -2.49 1.20 4.85
C ILE A 163 -3.30 0.25 5.74
N ALA A 164 -3.00 0.19 7.04
CA ALA A 164 -3.72 -0.66 7.98
C ALA A 164 -5.19 -0.23 8.14
N ASP A 165 -5.49 1.07 8.13
CA ASP A 165 -6.86 1.61 8.19
C ASP A 165 -7.68 1.17 6.97
N VAL A 166 -7.10 1.22 5.75
CA VAL A 166 -7.76 0.73 4.53
C VAL A 166 -7.98 -0.78 4.60
N VAL A 167 -6.97 -1.56 5.01
CA VAL A 167 -7.09 -3.01 5.18
C VAL A 167 -8.14 -3.36 6.22
N GLN A 168 -8.25 -2.60 7.31
CA GLN A 168 -9.28 -2.79 8.33
C GLN A 168 -10.68 -2.52 7.76
N ALA A 169 -10.83 -1.48 6.94
CA ALA A 169 -12.10 -1.22 6.26
C ALA A 169 -12.48 -2.35 5.29
N MET A 170 -11.51 -2.98 4.61
CA MET A 170 -11.75 -4.13 3.75
C MET A 170 -12.29 -5.35 4.50
N ARG A 171 -11.95 -5.52 5.80
CA ARG A 171 -12.39 -6.65 6.64
C ARG A 171 -13.92 -6.70 6.86
N VAL A 172 -14.63 -5.61 6.60
CA VAL A 172 -16.10 -5.57 6.64
C VAL A 172 -16.73 -6.41 5.52
N HIS A 173 -15.99 -6.59 4.40
CA HIS A 173 -16.49 -7.40 3.29
C HIS A 173 -16.46 -8.90 3.65
N PRO A 174 -17.61 -9.64 3.53
CA PRO A 174 -17.72 -11.03 3.96
C PRO A 174 -16.75 -12.00 3.26
N GLY A 175 -16.35 -11.70 2.02
CA GLY A 175 -15.39 -12.50 1.25
C GLY A 175 -13.95 -12.02 1.35
N PHE A 176 -13.63 -11.07 2.26
CA PHE A 176 -12.27 -10.57 2.39
C PHE A 176 -11.46 -11.44 3.35
N THR A 177 -10.26 -11.78 2.91
CA THR A 177 -9.21 -12.40 3.73
C THR A 177 -7.90 -11.65 3.51
N LEU A 178 -7.00 -11.71 4.50
CA LEU A 178 -5.65 -11.17 4.39
C LEU A 178 -4.64 -12.26 4.75
N ASN A 179 -4.07 -12.89 3.73
CA ASN A 179 -3.01 -13.89 3.92
C ASN A 179 -1.62 -13.27 3.75
N ALA A 180 -1.50 -12.30 2.85
CA ALA A 180 -0.28 -11.53 2.63
C ALA A 180 -0.61 -10.16 2.04
N LEU A 181 0.22 -9.16 2.36
CA LEU A 181 0.23 -7.87 1.67
C LEU A 181 1.33 -7.87 0.62
N MET A 182 0.95 -7.84 -0.64
CA MET A 182 1.86 -7.71 -1.78
C MET A 182 2.16 -6.24 -2.01
N VAL A 183 3.44 -5.88 -2.10
CA VAL A 183 3.82 -4.46 -2.16
C VAL A 183 4.77 -4.16 -3.32
N ASP A 184 4.58 -2.97 -3.88
CA ASP A 184 5.44 -2.39 -4.91
C ASP A 184 5.55 -0.87 -4.74
N GLY A 185 6.42 -0.25 -5.53
CA GLY A 185 6.64 1.19 -5.54
C GLY A 185 7.86 1.65 -4.75
N GLY A 186 8.22 2.92 -4.92
CA GLY A 186 9.48 3.50 -4.42
C GLY A 186 9.70 3.36 -2.91
N PRO A 187 8.75 3.76 -2.05
CA PRO A 187 8.88 3.67 -0.60
C PRO A 187 9.10 2.26 -0.06
N THR A 188 8.72 1.21 -0.82
CA THR A 188 8.92 -0.19 -0.39
C THR A 188 10.39 -0.61 -0.31
N LYS A 189 11.31 0.17 -0.91
CA LYS A 189 12.76 -0.02 -0.76
C LYS A 189 13.26 0.24 0.66
N ASN A 190 12.43 0.82 1.52
CA ASN A 190 12.73 0.97 2.94
C ASN A 190 12.34 -0.32 3.69
N ASP A 191 13.32 -1.18 3.95
CA ASP A 191 13.11 -2.48 4.64
C ASP A 191 12.57 -2.30 6.07
N TRP A 192 12.88 -1.16 6.73
CA TRP A 192 12.33 -0.88 8.06
C TRP A 192 10.81 -0.66 7.97
N LEU A 193 10.35 0.10 6.97
CA LEU A 193 8.94 0.34 6.75
C LEU A 193 8.21 -0.97 6.40
N MET A 194 8.80 -1.81 5.56
CA MET A 194 8.20 -3.09 5.17
C MET A 194 8.07 -4.04 6.36
N GLN A 195 9.11 -4.14 7.20
CA GLN A 195 9.04 -4.94 8.43
C GLN A 195 8.02 -4.36 9.40
N TYR A 196 7.97 -3.02 9.56
CA TYR A 196 6.97 -2.36 10.41
C TYR A 196 5.54 -2.65 9.92
N GLN A 197 5.32 -2.62 8.62
CA GLN A 197 4.02 -2.95 8.00
C GLN A 197 3.62 -4.40 8.26
N ALA A 198 4.56 -5.35 8.14
CA ALA A 198 4.31 -6.76 8.42
C ALA A 198 3.92 -6.94 9.91
N ASP A 199 4.70 -6.35 10.81
CA ASP A 199 4.46 -6.41 12.25
C ASP A 199 3.11 -5.76 12.62
N LEU A 200 2.75 -4.63 11.99
CA LEU A 200 1.50 -3.93 12.26
C LEU A 200 0.27 -4.74 11.81
N LEU A 201 0.32 -5.34 10.61
CA LEU A 201 -0.79 -6.11 10.06
C LEU A 201 -0.86 -7.54 10.62
N GLY A 202 0.24 -8.08 11.16
CA GLY A 202 0.34 -9.46 11.62
C GLY A 202 0.30 -10.50 10.50
N CYS A 203 0.67 -10.09 9.28
CA CYS A 203 0.76 -10.97 8.12
C CYS A 203 2.05 -10.70 7.32
N PRO A 204 2.51 -11.66 6.49
CA PRO A 204 3.66 -11.43 5.62
C PRO A 204 3.44 -10.23 4.68
N VAL A 205 4.48 -9.40 4.56
CA VAL A 205 4.60 -8.39 3.50
C VAL A 205 5.57 -8.91 2.46
N MET A 206 5.15 -8.94 1.20
CA MET A 206 5.89 -9.53 0.09
C MET A 206 6.17 -8.46 -0.97
N ARG A 207 7.42 -8.01 -1.05
CA ARG A 207 7.85 -6.98 -2.00
C ARG A 207 8.29 -7.61 -3.32
N SER A 208 7.71 -7.12 -4.41
CA SER A 208 8.19 -7.43 -5.77
C SER A 208 9.31 -6.49 -6.17
N ASP A 209 10.34 -7.04 -6.81
CA ASP A 209 11.42 -6.27 -7.42
C ASP A 209 11.19 -5.99 -8.92
N VAL A 210 10.03 -6.38 -9.46
CA VAL A 210 9.67 -6.09 -10.86
C VAL A 210 9.23 -4.62 -10.98
N PRO A 211 9.90 -3.81 -11.80
CA PRO A 211 9.61 -2.38 -11.91
C PRO A 211 8.23 -2.09 -12.53
N GLU A 212 7.79 -2.92 -13.47
CA GLU A 212 6.62 -2.68 -14.33
C GLU A 212 5.57 -3.80 -14.15
N LEU A 213 5.05 -3.95 -12.92
CA LEU A 213 4.04 -4.96 -12.60
C LEU A 213 2.76 -4.80 -13.41
N SER A 214 2.35 -3.57 -13.73
CA SER A 214 1.17 -3.32 -14.56
C SER A 214 1.34 -3.90 -15.97
N ALA A 215 2.51 -3.69 -16.59
CA ALA A 215 2.81 -4.28 -17.88
C ALA A 215 2.86 -5.81 -17.81
N MET A 216 3.47 -6.36 -16.76
CA MET A 216 3.52 -7.80 -16.50
C MET A 216 2.13 -8.40 -16.35
N GLY A 217 1.24 -7.76 -15.59
CA GLY A 217 -0.12 -8.24 -15.38
C GLY A 217 -0.95 -8.26 -16.67
N ALA A 218 -0.86 -7.20 -17.47
CA ALA A 218 -1.49 -7.16 -18.78
C ALA A 218 -0.96 -8.28 -19.71
N ALA A 219 0.36 -8.52 -19.70
CA ALA A 219 0.99 -9.59 -20.47
C ALA A 219 0.56 -10.99 -19.98
N LEU A 220 0.44 -11.21 -18.69
CA LEU A 220 -0.02 -12.47 -18.11
C LEU A 220 -1.48 -12.75 -18.48
N LEU A 221 -2.36 -11.74 -18.43
CA LEU A 221 -3.76 -11.88 -18.83
C LEU A 221 -3.88 -12.17 -20.30
N ALA A 222 -3.13 -11.46 -21.17
CA ALA A 222 -3.07 -11.73 -22.61
C ALA A 222 -2.54 -13.13 -22.90
N ARG A 223 -1.52 -13.58 -22.16
CA ARG A 223 -0.96 -14.94 -22.30
C ARG A 223 -1.98 -16.01 -21.90
N LYS A 224 -2.75 -15.77 -20.83
CA LYS A 224 -3.85 -16.67 -20.42
C LYS A 224 -4.83 -16.86 -21.58
N ALA A 225 -5.30 -15.77 -22.17
CA ALA A 225 -6.25 -15.79 -23.28
C ALA A 225 -5.67 -16.43 -24.55
N LEU A 226 -4.43 -16.06 -24.93
CA LEU A 226 -3.80 -16.52 -26.18
C LEU A 226 -3.53 -18.03 -26.18
N PHE A 227 -3.08 -18.57 -25.05
CA PHE A 227 -2.67 -19.98 -24.94
C PHE A 227 -3.67 -20.85 -24.18
N ASN A 228 -4.83 -20.30 -23.82
CA ASN A 228 -5.88 -20.97 -23.04
C ASN A 228 -5.31 -21.60 -21.75
N LEU A 229 -4.49 -20.84 -21.01
CA LEU A 229 -3.83 -21.31 -19.80
C LEU A 229 -4.75 -21.18 -18.59
N THR A 230 -4.66 -22.15 -17.70
CA THR A 230 -5.26 -22.05 -16.36
C THR A 230 -4.47 -21.08 -15.49
N THR A 231 -5.10 -20.53 -14.46
CA THR A 231 -4.43 -19.68 -13.44
C THR A 231 -3.27 -20.42 -12.78
N ALA A 232 -3.40 -21.76 -12.54
CA ALA A 232 -2.33 -22.58 -12.00
C ALA A 232 -1.09 -22.62 -12.91
N GLN A 233 -1.30 -22.71 -14.23
CA GLN A 233 -0.19 -22.68 -15.20
C GLN A 233 0.48 -21.32 -15.32
N LEU A 234 -0.23 -20.22 -14.99
CA LEU A 234 0.37 -18.90 -14.98
C LEU A 234 1.31 -18.66 -13.78
N ARG A 235 1.16 -19.40 -12.67
CA ARG A 235 1.96 -19.21 -11.45
C ARG A 235 3.47 -19.27 -11.68
N GLN A 236 3.93 -20.06 -12.63
CA GLN A 236 5.35 -20.17 -12.97
C GLN A 236 5.96 -18.87 -13.56
N TYR A 237 5.12 -17.91 -13.94
CA TYR A 237 5.54 -16.63 -14.49
C TYR A 237 5.41 -15.47 -13.48
N LEU A 238 4.96 -15.76 -12.25
CA LEU A 238 4.91 -14.74 -11.21
C LEU A 238 6.33 -14.34 -10.78
N PRO A 239 6.52 -13.08 -10.39
CA PRO A 239 7.80 -12.61 -9.91
C PRO A 239 8.18 -13.26 -8.56
N GLU A 240 9.48 -13.34 -8.30
CA GLU A 240 9.98 -13.61 -6.96
C GLU A 240 9.71 -12.40 -6.05
N HIS A 241 9.62 -12.66 -4.74
CA HIS A 241 9.33 -11.66 -3.73
C HIS A 241 10.33 -11.72 -2.58
N VAL A 242 10.72 -10.56 -2.07
CA VAL A 242 11.36 -10.45 -0.76
C VAL A 242 10.26 -10.45 0.30
N THR A 243 10.32 -11.39 1.23
CA THR A 243 9.28 -11.57 2.26
C THR A 243 9.75 -11.03 3.61
N PHE A 244 8.91 -10.19 4.22
CA PHE A 244 9.04 -9.69 5.58
C PHE A 244 8.02 -10.42 6.46
N THR A 245 8.53 -11.28 7.35
CA THR A 245 7.69 -12.08 8.26
C THR A 245 7.36 -11.27 9.52
N PRO A 246 6.09 -11.24 9.97
CA PRO A 246 5.70 -10.47 11.15
C PRO A 246 6.28 -11.03 12.44
N ASP A 247 6.77 -10.15 13.32
CA ASP A 247 7.01 -10.42 14.73
C ASP A 247 5.69 -10.28 15.51
N MET A 248 5.09 -11.40 15.93
CA MET A 248 3.78 -11.41 16.60
C MET A 248 3.82 -10.76 17.99
N ALA A 249 4.95 -10.77 18.69
CA ALA A 249 5.09 -10.03 19.94
C ALA A 249 5.09 -8.52 19.71
N ARG A 250 5.71 -8.08 18.61
CA ARG A 250 5.68 -6.69 18.17
C ARG A 250 4.31 -6.30 17.63
N HIS A 251 3.66 -7.19 16.87
CA HIS A 251 2.28 -7.03 16.42
C HIS A 251 1.35 -6.63 17.58
N ALA A 252 1.33 -7.41 18.65
CA ALA A 252 0.48 -7.14 19.80
C ALA A 252 0.72 -5.73 20.42
N ARG A 253 1.99 -5.29 20.50
CA ARG A 253 2.32 -3.94 20.98
C ARG A 253 1.90 -2.83 20.02
N LEU A 254 1.98 -3.08 18.72
CA LEU A 254 1.64 -2.10 17.70
C LEU A 254 0.13 -1.85 17.60
N GLN A 255 -0.73 -2.79 18.00
CA GLN A 255 -2.19 -2.57 18.01
C GLN A 255 -2.60 -1.39 18.90
N THR A 256 -2.01 -1.25 20.08
CA THR A 256 -2.27 -0.08 20.97
C THR A 256 -1.81 1.23 20.32
N ARG A 257 -0.68 1.20 19.60
CA ARG A 257 -0.18 2.39 18.89
C ARG A 257 -1.05 2.76 17.72
N TRP A 258 -1.54 1.77 16.98
CA TRP A 258 -2.47 1.99 15.87
C TRP A 258 -3.81 2.55 16.37
N GLN A 259 -4.34 2.05 17.48
CA GLN A 259 -5.53 2.63 18.11
C GLN A 259 -5.32 4.11 18.47
N ALA A 260 -4.20 4.47 19.09
CA ALA A 260 -3.87 5.87 19.40
C ALA A 260 -3.66 6.74 18.13
N TRP A 261 -3.19 6.15 17.03
CA TRP A 261 -3.20 6.79 15.71
C TRP A 261 -4.63 7.11 15.27
N GLN A 262 -5.54 6.16 15.30
CA GLN A 262 -6.95 6.35 14.91
C GLN A 262 -7.62 7.44 15.74
N GLU A 263 -7.38 7.46 17.06
CA GLU A 263 -7.83 8.55 17.95
C GLU A 263 -7.24 9.91 17.54
N THR A 264 -6.03 9.93 16.99
CA THR A 264 -5.39 11.16 16.51
C THR A 264 -6.02 11.60 15.17
N VAL A 265 -6.38 10.67 14.28
CA VAL A 265 -7.12 10.96 13.05
C VAL A 265 -8.48 11.58 13.36
N GLU A 266 -9.22 11.04 14.34
CA GLU A 266 -10.52 11.60 14.75
C GLU A 266 -10.46 13.06 15.21
N ARG A 267 -9.30 13.55 15.69
CA ARG A 267 -9.11 14.95 16.08
C ARG A 267 -8.97 15.92 14.90
N VAL A 268 -8.62 15.44 13.71
CA VAL A 268 -8.46 16.27 12.51
C VAL A 268 -9.66 16.18 11.58
N ARG A 269 -10.57 15.26 11.83
CA ARG A 269 -11.82 15.11 11.08
C ARG A 269 -12.81 16.21 11.46
N THR A 270 -13.65 16.63 10.50
CA THR A 270 -14.62 17.74 10.63
C THR A 270 -16.06 17.25 10.47
#